data_1dbe98f78793ae348b62b8b1682697ca
#
_entry.id   1dbe98f78793ae348b62b8b1682697ca
#
_cell.length_a   1.000
_cell.length_b   1.000
_cell.length_c   1.000
_cell.angle_alpha   90.00
_cell.angle_beta   90.00
_cell.angle_gamma   90.00
#
_symmetry.space_group_name_H-M   'P 1'
#
loop_
_entity.id
_entity.type
_entity.pdbx_description
1 polymer ?
#
loop_
_entity_poly.entity_id
_entity_poly.type
_entity_poly.pdbx_seq_one_letter_code
_entity_poly.pdbx_strand_id
1 'polypeptide(L)'
;MSPLARKAPPISFKFFLSFSLLFYALSGVALAQDATSTAAAARTRYLAELGVIPASREVAVEEFINYHRHQIGRPRAGEAVSLDVRWGSDQVERGREAVLQVGFSTALANDRQQLRPLNMALVIDRSGSMAASDKLSRVKAALLELISQLRARDVLSIVVFDSEAQVLLPARPVGDGEAIKQLIRRIEPGSSTNIHAGLMLGYTEALKNYRSDVTNRVVLLTDGIANRGVTDPDKIAQDSLSFNDRGIDLSTIGVGLDLNKDLLRQLAKSGRGLFHFVADAQDIEKVFIKEVQSLVSPVASEPNVEIEYDPGLELAQLYGYEPELRNGRMIIKLDNMNHGMTQVILLRFRLARKRLYNSQPSVKVHFTYYDLERKRQVVKTEESFINVRNGLPGDMLKDREVGKNYSIAQLAQAIREMATACEARRFQEAEKLLTAAIAQTYQRYPNLEDEDIKRNLMIVQKYQEVVRKYNQQNTKDDM
;
A
#
# COMPACT_ATOMS: atom_id res chain seq x y z
N MET A 1 -17.72 60.28 13.76
CA MET A 1 -17.33 59.12 14.61
C MET A 1 -17.91 57.88 13.97
N SER A 2 -17.11 57.16 13.24
CA SER A 2 -17.49 55.96 12.48
C SER A 2 -17.00 54.72 13.22
N PRO A 3 -17.75 53.62 13.31
CA PRO A 3 -17.26 52.38 13.94
C PRO A 3 -16.52 51.50 12.90
N LEU A 4 -15.37 51.02 13.32
CA LEU A 4 -14.47 50.12 12.66
C LEU A 4 -15.11 48.74 12.41
N ALA A 5 -15.27 48.39 11.17
CA ALA A 5 -15.55 47.01 10.75
C ALA A 5 -14.27 46.16 10.84
N ARG A 6 -14.26 45.13 11.66
CA ARG A 6 -13.21 44.11 11.70
C ARG A 6 -13.41 43.16 10.49
N LYS A 7 -12.46 43.22 9.56
CA LYS A 7 -12.32 42.25 8.50
C LYS A 7 -11.69 40.95 9.04
N ALA A 8 -12.31 39.81 8.80
CA ALA A 8 -11.73 38.51 8.99
C ALA A 8 -10.60 38.26 7.93
N PRO A 9 -9.55 37.52 8.27
CA PRO A 9 -8.46 37.26 7.32
C PRO A 9 -8.89 36.27 6.24
N PRO A 10 -8.42 36.45 5.01
CA PRO A 10 -8.70 35.52 3.93
C PRO A 10 -7.90 34.23 4.09
N ILE A 11 -8.57 33.08 3.95
CA ILE A 11 -7.96 31.77 3.84
C ILE A 11 -7.22 31.71 2.51
N SER A 12 -5.90 31.69 2.57
CA SER A 12 -5.02 31.65 1.42
C SER A 12 -4.98 30.25 0.80
N PHE A 13 -5.68 30.08 -0.30
CA PHE A 13 -5.54 28.93 -1.21
C PHE A 13 -4.27 29.15 -2.04
N LYS A 14 -3.17 28.48 -1.72
CA LYS A 14 -2.02 28.42 -2.60
C LYS A 14 -2.19 27.28 -3.61
N PHE A 15 -2.77 27.61 -4.78
CA PHE A 15 -2.64 26.84 -5.99
C PHE A 15 -1.26 27.10 -6.60
N PHE A 16 -0.43 26.07 -6.69
CA PHE A 16 0.73 26.10 -7.59
C PHE A 16 0.27 25.67 -8.98
N LEU A 17 0.01 26.66 -9.85
CA LEU A 17 0.01 26.48 -11.29
C LEU A 17 1.47 26.61 -11.75
N SER A 18 2.08 25.55 -12.19
CA SER A 18 3.30 25.62 -12.98
C SER A 18 3.01 25.05 -14.36
N PHE A 19 2.85 25.95 -15.33
CA PHE A 19 2.84 25.64 -16.76
C PHE A 19 4.28 25.45 -17.21
N SER A 20 4.63 24.26 -17.65
CA SER A 20 5.79 24.04 -18.52
C SER A 20 5.48 22.86 -19.43
N LEU A 21 5.08 23.20 -20.66
CA LEU A 21 5.13 22.28 -21.80
C LEU A 21 6.60 22.01 -22.13
N LEU A 22 7.03 20.77 -21.93
CA LEU A 22 8.17 20.24 -22.67
C LEU A 22 7.86 18.81 -23.06
N PHE A 23 7.68 18.60 -24.36
CA PHE A 23 7.62 17.28 -24.99
C PHE A 23 8.99 16.60 -24.81
N TYR A 24 9.06 15.57 -23.99
CA TYR A 24 10.07 14.53 -24.08
C TYR A 24 9.38 13.18 -24.20
N ALA A 25 9.61 12.55 -25.34
CA ALA A 25 9.32 11.15 -25.53
C ALA A 25 10.18 10.34 -24.54
N LEU A 26 9.59 9.86 -23.45
CA LEU A 26 10.19 8.93 -22.53
C LEU A 26 9.51 7.58 -22.70
N SER A 27 10.31 6.62 -23.16
CA SER A 27 10.07 5.18 -23.05
C SER A 27 9.42 4.88 -21.69
N GLY A 28 8.17 4.36 -21.73
CA GLY A 28 7.40 4.06 -20.55
C GLY A 28 8.08 2.98 -19.70
N VAL A 29 8.68 3.40 -18.60
CA VAL A 29 8.95 2.53 -17.47
C VAL A 29 7.62 2.40 -16.75
N ALA A 30 6.94 1.26 -16.93
CA ALA A 30 5.76 0.91 -16.16
C ALA A 30 6.14 0.93 -14.68
N LEU A 31 5.53 1.83 -13.91
CA LEU A 31 5.69 1.93 -12.47
C LEU A 31 5.09 0.66 -11.86
N ALA A 32 5.92 -0.19 -11.28
CA ALA A 32 5.43 -1.29 -10.45
C ALA A 32 4.67 -0.68 -9.26
N GLN A 33 3.43 -1.08 -9.03
CA GLN A 33 2.61 -0.62 -7.93
C GLN A 33 2.82 -1.51 -6.71
N ASP A 34 2.94 -0.90 -5.52
CA ASP A 34 3.19 -1.60 -4.27
C ASP A 34 1.91 -2.29 -3.77
N ALA A 35 1.73 -3.56 -4.08
CA ALA A 35 0.54 -4.33 -3.69
C ALA A 35 0.50 -4.71 -2.20
N THR A 36 1.59 -4.54 -1.48
CA THR A 36 1.70 -4.87 -0.04
C THR A 36 1.69 -3.65 0.87
N SER A 37 1.84 -2.45 0.32
CA SER A 37 1.67 -1.20 1.06
C SER A 37 0.22 -1.05 1.52
N THR A 38 0.01 -0.48 2.70
CA THR A 38 -1.31 -0.08 3.21
C THR A 38 -1.38 1.43 3.47
N ALA A 39 -0.35 2.14 3.03
CA ALA A 39 -0.14 3.54 3.35
C ALA A 39 -1.18 4.45 2.69
N ALA A 40 -1.51 4.21 1.43
CA ALA A 40 -2.47 5.03 0.70
C ALA A 40 -3.90 4.82 1.20
N ALA A 41 -4.30 3.57 1.51
CA ALA A 41 -5.60 3.27 2.09
C ALA A 41 -5.77 3.90 3.49
N ALA A 42 -4.76 3.78 4.36
CA ALA A 42 -4.75 4.39 5.68
C ALA A 42 -4.83 5.93 5.61
N ARG A 43 -4.06 6.53 4.69
CA ARG A 43 -4.07 7.97 4.45
C ARG A 43 -5.42 8.45 3.93
N THR A 44 -5.99 7.75 2.96
CA THR A 44 -7.31 8.10 2.39
C THR A 44 -8.37 8.12 3.49
N ARG A 45 -8.37 7.13 4.40
CA ARG A 45 -9.26 7.11 5.57
C ARG A 45 -9.06 8.34 6.46
N TYR A 46 -7.82 8.65 6.79
CA TYR A 46 -7.52 9.78 7.68
C TYR A 46 -7.89 11.14 7.06
N LEU A 47 -7.67 11.33 5.76
CA LEU A 47 -8.11 12.53 5.05
C LEU A 47 -9.64 12.69 5.09
N ALA A 48 -10.39 11.59 5.02
CA ALA A 48 -11.84 11.62 5.17
C ALA A 48 -12.27 12.16 6.55
N GLU A 49 -11.59 11.74 7.61
CA GLU A 49 -11.84 12.23 8.98
C GLU A 49 -11.58 13.73 9.12
N LEU A 50 -10.54 14.23 8.44
CA LEU A 50 -10.21 15.65 8.40
C LEU A 50 -11.09 16.47 7.45
N GLY A 51 -11.96 15.84 6.67
CA GLY A 51 -12.77 16.53 5.65
C GLY A 51 -11.96 17.00 4.44
N VAL A 52 -10.82 16.35 4.15
CA VAL A 52 -9.92 16.68 3.04
C VAL A 52 -10.07 15.67 1.92
N ILE A 53 -10.28 16.13 0.69
CA ILE A 53 -10.38 15.28 -0.50
C ILE A 53 -8.96 14.90 -0.96
N PRO A 54 -8.63 13.60 -1.14
CA PRO A 54 -7.33 13.17 -1.64
C PRO A 54 -7.16 13.53 -3.13
N ALA A 55 -5.94 13.60 -3.62
CA ALA A 55 -5.72 13.56 -5.06
C ALA A 55 -6.08 12.15 -5.60
N SER A 56 -6.70 12.09 -6.79
CA SER A 56 -7.17 10.82 -7.38
C SER A 56 -6.06 9.77 -7.53
N ARG A 57 -4.85 10.22 -7.89
CA ARG A 57 -3.63 9.38 -7.99
C ARG A 57 -3.15 8.81 -6.64
N GLU A 58 -3.61 9.36 -5.52
CA GLU A 58 -3.22 8.92 -4.17
C GLU A 58 -4.14 7.81 -3.64
N VAL A 59 -5.25 7.52 -4.32
CA VAL A 59 -6.18 6.46 -3.94
C VAL A 59 -5.74 5.15 -4.60
N ALA A 60 -5.00 4.33 -3.87
CA ALA A 60 -4.52 3.02 -4.31
C ALA A 60 -5.60 1.95 -4.04
N VAL A 61 -6.40 1.63 -5.05
CA VAL A 61 -7.54 0.71 -4.92
C VAL A 61 -7.11 -0.69 -4.46
N GLU A 62 -5.96 -1.17 -4.95
CA GLU A 62 -5.36 -2.45 -4.58
C GLU A 62 -5.03 -2.55 -3.08
N GLU A 63 -4.64 -1.43 -2.44
CA GLU A 63 -4.35 -1.41 -1.02
C GLU A 63 -5.63 -1.58 -0.17
N PHE A 64 -6.76 -1.03 -0.61
CA PHE A 64 -8.05 -1.25 0.05
C PHE A 64 -8.47 -2.72 -0.03
N ILE A 65 -8.31 -3.35 -1.20
CA ILE A 65 -8.62 -4.75 -1.42
C ILE A 65 -7.72 -5.62 -0.55
N ASN A 66 -6.42 -5.37 -0.52
CA ASN A 66 -5.42 -6.20 0.16
C ASN A 66 -5.14 -5.77 1.62
N TYR A 67 -6.00 -4.92 2.20
CA TYR A 67 -5.86 -4.48 3.59
C TYR A 67 -6.17 -5.57 4.62
N HIS A 68 -6.99 -6.56 4.26
CA HIS A 68 -7.40 -7.66 5.12
C HIS A 68 -6.86 -9.01 4.59
N ARG A 69 -6.93 -10.03 5.44
CA ARG A 69 -6.51 -11.38 5.05
C ARG A 69 -7.60 -12.06 4.23
N HIS A 70 -7.20 -12.60 3.06
CA HIS A 70 -8.10 -13.30 2.15
C HIS A 70 -8.23 -14.79 2.50
N GLN A 71 -9.40 -15.38 2.21
CA GLN A 71 -9.67 -16.80 2.37
C GLN A 71 -9.19 -17.58 1.14
N ILE A 72 -7.87 -17.72 1.04
CA ILE A 72 -7.19 -18.46 -0.02
C ILE A 72 -6.55 -19.72 0.59
N GLY A 73 -6.64 -20.83 -0.14
CA GLY A 73 -6.04 -22.10 0.27
C GLY A 73 -4.53 -21.96 0.49
N ARG A 74 -4.01 -22.61 1.55
CA ARG A 74 -2.57 -22.59 1.83
C ARG A 74 -1.79 -23.36 0.76
N PRO A 75 -0.51 -22.97 0.50
CA PRO A 75 0.37 -23.76 -0.36
C PRO A 75 0.47 -25.20 0.13
N ARG A 76 0.64 -26.14 -0.81
CA ARG A 76 0.92 -27.54 -0.47
C ARG A 76 2.28 -27.66 0.19
N ALA A 77 2.50 -28.76 0.89
CA ALA A 77 3.82 -29.06 1.47
C ALA A 77 4.90 -28.98 0.38
N GLY A 78 5.94 -28.19 0.63
CA GLY A 78 7.02 -28.00 -0.33
C GLY A 78 6.78 -26.87 -1.36
N GLU A 79 5.69 -26.12 -1.28
CA GLU A 79 5.43 -24.96 -2.13
C GLU A 79 5.53 -23.66 -1.29
N ALA A 80 6.13 -22.63 -1.88
CA ALA A 80 6.27 -21.32 -1.24
C ALA A 80 4.99 -20.49 -1.37
N VAL A 81 4.32 -20.53 -2.54
CA VAL A 81 3.13 -19.74 -2.86
C VAL A 81 2.08 -20.63 -3.50
N SER A 82 0.80 -20.48 -3.14
CA SER A 82 -0.33 -21.04 -3.88
C SER A 82 -0.91 -19.99 -4.83
N LEU A 83 -1.42 -20.46 -5.96
CA LEU A 83 -2.23 -19.68 -6.90
C LEU A 83 -3.67 -20.19 -6.81
N ASP A 84 -4.65 -19.28 -6.85
CA ASP A 84 -6.08 -19.55 -6.77
C ASP A 84 -6.81 -18.64 -7.77
N VAL A 85 -7.45 -19.22 -8.79
CA VAL A 85 -8.14 -18.47 -9.84
C VAL A 85 -9.62 -18.85 -9.83
N ARG A 86 -10.46 -17.94 -9.35
CA ARG A 86 -11.89 -18.22 -9.20
C ARG A 86 -12.79 -17.09 -9.71
N TRP A 87 -13.91 -17.48 -10.30
CA TRP A 87 -14.96 -16.55 -10.68
C TRP A 87 -15.88 -16.24 -9.49
N GLY A 88 -16.44 -15.04 -9.49
CA GLY A 88 -17.49 -14.66 -8.53
C GLY A 88 -18.76 -15.51 -8.65
N SER A 89 -19.01 -16.07 -9.83
CA SER A 89 -20.02 -17.09 -10.07
C SER A 89 -19.53 -18.05 -11.15
N ASP A 90 -19.87 -19.34 -11.02
CA ASP A 90 -19.58 -20.39 -12.01
C ASP A 90 -20.38 -20.25 -13.31
N GLN A 91 -21.39 -19.39 -13.30
CA GLN A 91 -22.31 -19.17 -14.42
C GLN A 91 -22.58 -17.68 -14.61
N VAL A 92 -22.72 -17.27 -15.88
CA VAL A 92 -23.05 -15.90 -16.24
C VAL A 92 -23.98 -15.86 -17.45
N GLU A 93 -24.86 -14.86 -17.49
CA GLU A 93 -25.71 -14.61 -18.64
C GLU A 93 -24.92 -13.89 -19.75
N ARG A 94 -25.20 -14.25 -21.00
CA ARG A 94 -24.58 -13.62 -22.17
C ARG A 94 -24.84 -12.10 -22.19
N GLY A 95 -23.78 -11.33 -22.38
CA GLY A 95 -23.85 -9.87 -22.40
C GLY A 95 -23.86 -9.21 -21.02
N ARG A 96 -23.76 -10.01 -19.94
CA ARG A 96 -23.54 -9.54 -18.57
C ARG A 96 -22.05 -9.47 -18.22
N GLU A 97 -21.78 -9.03 -17.03
CA GLU A 97 -20.43 -8.91 -16.48
C GLU A 97 -20.13 -10.09 -15.56
N ALA A 98 -18.85 -10.47 -15.50
CA ALA A 98 -18.33 -11.47 -14.58
C ALA A 98 -17.08 -10.93 -13.88
N VAL A 99 -16.89 -11.32 -12.63
CA VAL A 99 -15.72 -10.94 -11.83
C VAL A 99 -14.83 -12.15 -11.64
N LEU A 100 -13.55 -12.00 -11.95
CA LEU A 100 -12.48 -12.97 -11.69
C LEU A 100 -11.60 -12.45 -10.57
N GLN A 101 -11.26 -13.33 -9.64
CA GLN A 101 -10.23 -13.13 -8.64
C GLN A 101 -9.05 -14.03 -8.92
N VAL A 102 -7.86 -13.43 -8.99
CA VAL A 102 -6.58 -14.14 -8.98
C VAL A 102 -5.97 -13.93 -7.60
N GLY A 103 -5.86 -15.00 -6.83
CA GLY A 103 -5.47 -14.99 -5.44
C GLY A 103 -4.15 -15.70 -5.19
N PHE A 104 -3.39 -15.21 -4.24
CA PHE A 104 -2.11 -15.76 -3.80
C PHE A 104 -2.12 -15.93 -2.29
N SER A 105 -1.61 -17.05 -1.80
CA SER A 105 -1.26 -17.21 -0.40
C SER A 105 0.13 -17.80 -0.27
N THR A 106 0.86 -17.41 0.76
CA THR A 106 2.21 -17.88 1.01
C THR A 106 2.25 -18.86 2.18
N ALA A 107 3.27 -19.73 2.19
CA ALA A 107 3.49 -20.66 3.30
C ALA A 107 3.65 -19.89 4.62
N LEU A 108 3.20 -20.50 5.72
CA LEU A 108 3.50 -19.96 7.05
C LEU A 108 4.96 -20.28 7.40
N ALA A 109 5.60 -19.39 8.14
CA ALA A 109 6.87 -19.71 8.76
C ALA A 109 6.65 -20.79 9.82
N ASN A 110 7.18 -21.99 9.60
CA ASN A 110 6.99 -23.13 10.49
C ASN A 110 7.76 -22.98 11.82
N ASP A 111 8.88 -22.25 11.79
CA ASP A 111 9.68 -21.95 12.98
C ASP A 111 10.40 -20.60 12.79
N ARG A 112 10.21 -19.68 13.73
CA ARG A 112 10.93 -18.39 13.73
C ARG A 112 12.44 -18.58 13.80
N GLN A 113 12.94 -19.69 14.33
CA GLN A 113 14.38 -19.97 14.41
C GLN A 113 14.98 -20.37 13.06
N GLN A 114 14.19 -20.87 12.10
CA GLN A 114 14.65 -21.23 10.77
C GLN A 114 14.71 -20.04 9.81
N LEU A 115 14.07 -18.92 10.16
CA LEU A 115 14.12 -17.71 9.37
C LEU A 115 15.55 -17.14 9.31
N ARG A 116 15.89 -16.50 8.17
CA ARG A 116 17.19 -15.84 8.03
C ARG A 116 17.43 -14.89 9.20
N PRO A 117 18.67 -14.82 9.75
CA PRO A 117 19.00 -13.80 10.73
C PRO A 117 18.75 -12.41 10.17
N LEU A 118 18.44 -11.46 11.03
CA LEU A 118 18.19 -10.07 10.67
C LEU A 118 19.39 -9.21 11.06
N ASN A 119 19.78 -8.30 10.16
CA ASN A 119 20.68 -7.18 10.40
C ASN A 119 19.91 -5.91 10.08
N MET A 120 19.41 -5.22 11.09
CA MET A 120 18.49 -4.08 10.96
C MET A 120 19.08 -2.81 11.54
N ALA A 121 19.00 -1.71 10.78
CA ALA A 121 19.28 -0.37 11.26
C ALA A 121 17.97 0.43 11.34
N LEU A 122 17.59 0.85 12.54
CA LEU A 122 16.47 1.77 12.77
C LEU A 122 16.99 3.19 12.69
N VAL A 123 16.40 4.00 11.81
CA VAL A 123 16.71 5.42 11.61
C VAL A 123 15.51 6.23 12.05
N ILE A 124 15.61 6.90 13.19
CA ILE A 124 14.49 7.47 13.91
C ILE A 124 14.61 8.99 13.91
N ASP A 125 13.62 9.63 13.32
CA ASP A 125 13.42 11.06 13.43
C ASP A 125 13.05 11.43 14.86
N ARG A 126 13.81 12.35 15.45
CA ARG A 126 13.50 12.97 16.73
C ARG A 126 13.36 14.49 16.63
N SER A 127 13.13 15.01 15.41
CA SER A 127 12.94 16.45 15.19
C SER A 127 11.82 17.03 16.06
N GLY A 128 11.73 18.37 16.13
CA GLY A 128 10.79 19.06 17.01
C GLY A 128 9.33 18.70 16.77
N SER A 129 8.94 18.37 15.51
CA SER A 129 7.58 17.91 15.15
C SER A 129 7.20 16.58 15.80
N MET A 130 8.18 15.72 16.10
CA MET A 130 7.97 14.44 16.78
C MET A 130 7.53 14.59 18.25
N ALA A 131 7.73 15.76 18.86
CA ALA A 131 7.25 16.05 20.21
C ALA A 131 5.72 16.28 20.24
N ALA A 132 5.13 16.70 19.10
CA ALA A 132 3.72 16.98 19.01
C ALA A 132 2.88 15.68 19.02
N SER A 133 1.69 15.74 19.62
CA SER A 133 0.71 14.64 19.60
C SER A 133 1.26 13.28 20.05
N ASP A 134 2.16 13.28 21.03
CA ASP A 134 2.79 12.08 21.60
C ASP A 134 3.50 11.15 20.57
N LYS A 135 3.82 11.63 19.37
CA LYS A 135 4.40 10.81 18.31
C LYS A 135 5.66 10.09 18.78
N LEU A 136 6.65 10.81 19.35
CA LEU A 136 7.89 10.20 19.82
C LEU A 136 7.65 9.18 20.94
N SER A 137 6.71 9.45 21.84
CA SER A 137 6.34 8.53 22.92
C SER A 137 5.76 7.23 22.36
N ARG A 138 4.91 7.32 21.33
CA ARG A 138 4.33 6.15 20.62
C ARG A 138 5.38 5.39 19.84
N VAL A 139 6.31 6.09 19.19
CA VAL A 139 7.46 5.46 18.53
C VAL A 139 8.29 4.68 19.53
N LYS A 140 8.62 5.26 20.70
CA LYS A 140 9.33 4.56 21.76
C LYS A 140 8.59 3.29 22.20
N ALA A 141 7.27 3.36 22.43
CA ALA A 141 6.47 2.20 22.81
C ALA A 141 6.53 1.09 21.73
N ALA A 142 6.36 1.46 20.47
CA ALA A 142 6.47 0.54 19.34
C ALA A 142 7.86 -0.12 19.23
N LEU A 143 8.92 0.66 19.45
CA LEU A 143 10.29 0.14 19.46
C LEU A 143 10.55 -0.82 20.63
N LEU A 144 9.98 -0.55 21.81
CA LEU A 144 10.11 -1.46 22.96
C LEU A 144 9.44 -2.82 22.68
N GLU A 145 8.27 -2.79 22.04
CA GLU A 145 7.56 -4.00 21.63
C GLU A 145 8.34 -4.74 20.54
N LEU A 146 8.84 -4.00 19.52
CA LEU A 146 9.71 -4.55 18.50
C LEU A 146 10.89 -5.34 19.08
N ILE A 147 11.62 -4.75 20.03
CA ILE A 147 12.77 -5.40 20.68
C ILE A 147 12.37 -6.74 21.31
N SER A 148 11.17 -6.79 21.89
CA SER A 148 10.65 -8.04 22.50
C SER A 148 10.37 -9.14 21.46
N GLN A 149 10.20 -8.79 20.19
CA GLN A 149 9.93 -9.72 19.08
C GLN A 149 11.19 -10.17 18.33
N LEU A 150 12.31 -9.43 18.46
CA LEU A 150 13.58 -9.81 17.84
C LEU A 150 14.21 -11.00 18.58
N ARG A 151 15.03 -11.75 17.85
CA ARG A 151 15.78 -12.87 18.41
C ARG A 151 17.11 -12.37 18.98
N ALA A 152 17.61 -13.03 20.01
CA ALA A 152 18.90 -12.67 20.62
C ALA A 152 20.06 -12.57 19.61
N ARG A 153 20.02 -13.39 18.54
CA ARG A 153 21.04 -13.42 17.48
C ARG A 153 20.85 -12.38 16.37
N ASP A 154 19.67 -11.73 16.28
CA ASP A 154 19.44 -10.67 15.33
C ASP A 154 20.32 -9.46 15.68
N VAL A 155 20.87 -8.81 14.67
CA VAL A 155 21.72 -7.63 14.85
C VAL A 155 20.86 -6.37 14.68
N LEU A 156 21.00 -5.46 15.62
CA LEU A 156 20.30 -4.18 15.62
C LEU A 156 21.28 -3.03 15.79
N SER A 157 21.06 -1.97 15.03
CA SER A 157 21.60 -0.63 15.27
C SER A 157 20.48 0.39 15.33
N ILE A 158 20.69 1.48 16.07
CA ILE A 158 19.73 2.59 16.17
C ILE A 158 20.47 3.88 15.88
N VAL A 159 20.01 4.61 14.89
CA VAL A 159 20.43 5.97 14.57
C VAL A 159 19.26 6.89 14.89
N VAL A 160 19.54 7.97 15.59
CA VAL A 160 18.58 9.07 15.78
C VAL A 160 19.04 10.28 15.00
N PHE A 161 18.11 11.04 14.46
CA PHE A 161 18.48 12.26 13.72
C PHE A 161 17.51 13.40 14.02
N ASP A 162 18.08 14.60 13.98
CA ASP A 162 17.39 15.90 13.97
C ASP A 162 18.16 16.83 13.02
N SER A 163 18.81 17.88 13.48
CA SER A 163 19.74 18.70 12.68
C SER A 163 20.97 17.91 12.22
N GLU A 164 21.38 16.94 13.01
CA GLU A 164 22.50 16.03 12.81
C GLU A 164 22.05 14.59 13.05
N ALA A 165 22.81 13.63 12.55
CA ALA A 165 22.58 12.21 12.81
C ALA A 165 23.57 11.65 13.82
N GLN A 166 23.11 10.80 14.72
CA GLN A 166 23.90 10.19 15.78
C GLN A 166 23.58 8.70 15.91
N VAL A 167 24.61 7.88 16.07
CA VAL A 167 24.47 6.47 16.45
C VAL A 167 24.14 6.37 17.92
N LEU A 168 22.89 6.03 18.24
CA LEU A 168 22.43 5.77 19.60
C LEU A 168 22.84 4.36 20.07
N LEU A 169 22.73 3.37 19.18
CA LEU A 169 23.14 1.99 19.39
C LEU A 169 23.99 1.54 18.20
N PRO A 170 25.29 1.31 18.36
CA PRO A 170 26.11 0.67 17.33
C PRO A 170 25.60 -0.74 17.03
N ALA A 171 25.77 -1.18 15.78
CA ALA A 171 25.31 -2.49 15.31
C ALA A 171 25.86 -3.63 16.17
N ARG A 172 24.97 -4.37 16.84
CA ARG A 172 25.30 -5.48 17.75
C ARG A 172 24.14 -6.49 17.87
N PRO A 173 24.41 -7.72 18.31
CA PRO A 173 23.34 -8.67 18.65
C PRO A 173 22.39 -8.10 19.70
N VAL A 174 21.08 -8.37 19.54
CA VAL A 174 20.02 -7.90 20.44
C VAL A 174 20.19 -8.45 21.87
N GLY A 175 20.58 -9.72 21.99
CA GLY A 175 20.69 -10.39 23.30
C GLY A 175 19.33 -10.51 23.98
N ASP A 176 19.25 -10.09 25.25
CA ASP A 176 17.99 -10.00 26.02
C ASP A 176 17.20 -8.72 25.73
N GLY A 177 17.80 -7.76 25.03
CA GLY A 177 17.18 -6.50 24.63
C GLY A 177 17.04 -5.44 25.72
N GLU A 178 17.28 -5.75 27.00
CA GLU A 178 16.99 -4.82 28.11
C GLU A 178 17.86 -3.55 28.09
N ALA A 179 19.13 -3.67 27.77
CA ALA A 179 20.03 -2.51 27.62
C ALA A 179 19.57 -1.61 26.44
N ILE A 180 19.06 -2.22 25.36
CA ILE A 180 18.54 -1.51 24.18
C ILE A 180 17.26 -0.76 24.55
N LYS A 181 16.33 -1.41 25.27
CA LYS A 181 15.10 -0.77 25.76
C LYS A 181 15.38 0.45 26.63
N GLN A 182 16.42 0.40 27.48
CA GLN A 182 16.83 1.55 28.28
C GLN A 182 17.33 2.73 27.42
N LEU A 183 18.09 2.46 26.36
CA LEU A 183 18.52 3.51 25.41
C LEU A 183 17.35 4.14 24.70
N ILE A 184 16.37 3.35 24.23
CA ILE A 184 15.17 3.83 23.56
C ILE A 184 14.38 4.78 24.46
N ARG A 185 14.22 4.46 25.75
CA ARG A 185 13.48 5.32 26.69
C ARG A 185 14.11 6.71 26.85
N ARG A 186 15.42 6.85 26.62
CA ARG A 186 16.18 8.10 26.76
C ARG A 186 16.18 8.97 25.49
N ILE A 187 15.53 8.56 24.40
CA ILE A 187 15.44 9.40 23.20
C ILE A 187 14.61 10.64 23.53
N GLU A 188 15.18 11.82 23.33
CA GLU A 188 14.55 13.10 23.55
C GLU A 188 14.33 13.85 22.23
N PRO A 189 13.28 14.71 22.12
CA PRO A 189 13.07 15.53 20.94
C PRO A 189 14.24 16.47 20.67
N GLY A 190 14.54 16.67 19.39
CA GLY A 190 15.55 17.62 18.90
C GLY A 190 14.92 18.83 18.18
N SER A 191 15.51 19.25 17.06
CA SER A 191 15.08 20.49 16.38
C SER A 191 14.68 20.29 14.93
N SER A 192 15.60 20.37 13.97
CA SER A 192 15.36 20.30 12.51
C SER A 192 15.30 18.85 12.01
N THR A 193 15.09 18.65 10.70
CA THR A 193 14.93 17.33 10.09
C THR A 193 15.95 17.11 8.98
N ASN A 194 17.04 16.37 9.26
CA ASN A 194 18.08 16.00 8.30
C ASN A 194 17.97 14.53 7.92
N ILE A 195 16.97 14.20 7.10
CA ILE A 195 16.69 12.83 6.64
C ILE A 195 17.90 12.19 5.99
N HIS A 196 18.59 12.93 5.11
CA HIS A 196 19.76 12.43 4.38
C HIS A 196 20.86 11.95 5.33
N ALA A 197 21.24 12.77 6.33
CA ALA A 197 22.29 12.41 7.28
C ALA A 197 21.88 11.15 8.08
N GLY A 198 20.63 11.11 8.57
CA GLY A 198 20.09 9.95 9.28
C GLY A 198 20.15 8.67 8.45
N LEU A 199 19.69 8.75 7.22
CA LEU A 199 19.61 7.62 6.30
C LEU A 199 21.01 7.10 5.92
N MET A 200 21.96 7.98 5.55
CA MET A 200 23.34 7.58 5.22
C MET A 200 24.07 6.95 6.41
N LEU A 201 23.84 7.46 7.61
CA LEU A 201 24.41 6.87 8.82
C LEU A 201 23.79 5.50 9.14
N GLY A 202 22.46 5.36 8.93
CA GLY A 202 21.75 4.08 9.08
C GLY A 202 22.26 3.00 8.12
N TYR A 203 22.46 3.34 6.86
CA TYR A 203 23.08 2.44 5.89
C TYR A 203 24.52 2.06 6.29
N THR A 204 25.27 3.03 6.79
CA THR A 204 26.65 2.78 7.26
C THR A 204 26.67 1.79 8.42
N GLU A 205 25.75 1.91 9.38
CA GLU A 205 25.60 0.96 10.48
C GLU A 205 25.18 -0.44 9.99
N ALA A 206 24.20 -0.53 9.08
CA ALA A 206 23.79 -1.80 8.50
C ALA A 206 24.94 -2.49 7.74
N LEU A 207 25.77 -1.71 7.04
CA LEU A 207 26.91 -2.22 6.26
C LEU A 207 27.99 -2.85 7.16
N LYS A 208 28.18 -2.41 8.40
CA LYS A 208 29.19 -2.96 9.33
C LYS A 208 28.99 -4.45 9.60
N ASN A 209 27.75 -4.93 9.57
CA ASN A 209 27.38 -6.32 9.80
C ASN A 209 26.70 -6.96 8.57
N TYR A 210 26.96 -6.40 7.39
CA TYR A 210 26.42 -6.94 6.15
C TYR A 210 26.89 -8.38 5.92
N ARG A 211 25.95 -9.26 5.61
CA ARG A 211 26.19 -10.64 5.16
C ARG A 211 25.13 -11.02 4.13
N SER A 212 25.52 -11.74 3.11
CA SER A 212 24.59 -12.18 2.04
C SER A 212 23.60 -13.26 2.48
N ASP A 213 23.86 -13.95 3.61
CA ASP A 213 22.99 -14.98 4.19
C ASP A 213 22.04 -14.47 5.26
N VAL A 214 22.04 -13.17 5.53
CA VAL A 214 21.11 -12.50 6.44
C VAL A 214 20.20 -11.50 5.70
N THR A 215 19.07 -11.15 6.30
CA THR A 215 18.24 -10.05 5.81
C THR A 215 18.83 -8.74 6.31
N ASN A 216 19.36 -7.91 5.40
CA ASN A 216 19.93 -6.60 5.71
C ASN A 216 18.89 -5.53 5.42
N ARG A 217 18.51 -4.74 6.42
CA ARG A 217 17.43 -3.75 6.29
C ARG A 217 17.69 -2.47 7.05
N VAL A 218 17.38 -1.35 6.41
CA VAL A 218 17.20 -0.05 7.05
C VAL A 218 15.70 0.23 7.17
N VAL A 219 15.26 0.74 8.31
CA VAL A 219 13.89 1.21 8.51
C VAL A 219 13.97 2.67 8.92
N LEU A 220 13.52 3.56 8.02
CA LEU A 220 13.44 5.00 8.25
C LEU A 220 12.08 5.35 8.82
N LEU A 221 12.05 6.03 9.96
CA LEU A 221 10.84 6.59 10.54
C LEU A 221 10.97 8.10 10.64
N THR A 222 10.00 8.84 10.07
CA THR A 222 9.96 10.31 10.09
C THR A 222 8.52 10.83 10.02
N ASP A 223 8.28 12.00 10.61
CA ASP A 223 7.00 12.73 10.50
C ASP A 223 7.18 14.04 9.72
N GLY A 224 8.34 14.28 9.13
CA GLY A 224 8.69 15.57 8.58
C GLY A 224 9.12 15.56 7.11
N ILE A 225 9.36 16.78 6.64
CA ILE A 225 9.99 17.08 5.37
C ILE A 225 11.44 17.46 5.67
N ALA A 226 12.38 16.92 4.88
CA ALA A 226 13.78 17.31 4.99
C ALA A 226 13.92 18.84 4.86
N ASN A 227 14.42 19.49 5.89
CA ASN A 227 14.61 20.95 5.95
C ASN A 227 16.05 21.34 6.33
N ARG A 228 16.94 20.35 6.44
CA ARG A 228 18.36 20.53 6.76
C ARG A 228 19.24 19.57 5.97
N GLY A 229 20.47 19.97 5.68
CA GLY A 229 21.41 19.17 4.90
C GLY A 229 20.97 19.04 3.44
N VAL A 230 21.08 17.84 2.88
CA VAL A 230 20.54 17.53 1.54
C VAL A 230 19.03 17.40 1.64
N THR A 231 18.30 18.30 1.03
CA THR A 231 16.82 18.36 1.05
C THR A 231 16.20 17.99 -0.29
N ASP A 232 17.00 17.85 -1.34
CA ASP A 232 16.55 17.41 -2.66
C ASP A 232 16.15 15.91 -2.60
N PRO A 233 14.85 15.58 -2.85
CA PRO A 233 14.37 14.21 -2.82
C PRO A 233 15.09 13.27 -3.78
N ASP A 234 15.38 13.73 -5.00
CA ASP A 234 16.04 12.90 -6.02
C ASP A 234 17.48 12.58 -5.62
N LYS A 235 18.17 13.55 -5.02
CA LYS A 235 19.52 13.34 -4.51
C LYS A 235 19.55 12.36 -3.34
N ILE A 236 18.61 12.46 -2.41
CA ILE A 236 18.49 11.52 -1.28
C ILE A 236 18.26 10.11 -1.80
N ALA A 237 17.34 9.97 -2.76
CA ALA A 237 17.03 8.67 -3.37
C ALA A 237 18.23 8.10 -4.14
N GLN A 238 18.93 8.92 -4.92
CA GLN A 238 20.13 8.53 -5.68
C GLN A 238 21.25 8.03 -4.76
N ASP A 239 21.55 8.74 -3.67
CA ASP A 239 22.60 8.37 -2.74
C ASP A 239 22.29 7.04 -2.03
N SER A 240 21.00 6.72 -1.83
CA SER A 240 20.52 5.48 -1.25
C SER A 240 20.72 4.26 -2.15
N LEU A 241 20.65 4.44 -3.49
CA LEU A 241 20.73 3.33 -4.46
C LEU A 241 22.02 2.51 -4.30
N SER A 242 23.15 3.15 -4.02
CA SER A 242 24.44 2.46 -3.88
C SER A 242 24.45 1.41 -2.75
N PHE A 243 23.63 1.60 -1.72
CA PHE A 243 23.48 0.65 -0.62
C PHE A 243 22.43 -0.41 -0.96
N ASN A 244 21.35 0.00 -1.62
CA ASN A 244 20.30 -0.92 -2.07
C ASN A 244 20.85 -1.96 -3.06
N ASP A 245 21.70 -1.54 -4.00
CA ASP A 245 22.39 -2.43 -4.95
C ASP A 245 23.32 -3.43 -4.28
N ARG A 246 23.84 -3.10 -3.09
CA ARG A 246 24.62 -4.02 -2.27
C ARG A 246 23.77 -5.02 -1.48
N GLY A 247 22.44 -4.94 -1.56
CA GLY A 247 21.53 -5.85 -0.87
C GLY A 247 21.15 -5.39 0.55
N ILE A 248 21.22 -4.09 0.83
CA ILE A 248 20.65 -3.49 2.03
C ILE A 248 19.31 -2.86 1.63
N ASP A 249 18.22 -3.50 2.00
CA ASP A 249 16.86 -3.03 1.68
C ASP A 249 16.46 -1.86 2.59
N LEU A 250 15.46 -1.05 2.15
CA LEU A 250 14.96 0.10 2.90
C LEU A 250 13.45 0.10 2.95
N SER A 251 12.89 0.11 4.16
CA SER A 251 11.49 0.45 4.40
C SER A 251 11.36 1.84 5.01
N THR A 252 10.24 2.50 4.75
CA THR A 252 9.96 3.83 5.29
C THR A 252 8.63 3.86 6.02
N ILE A 253 8.58 4.53 7.17
CA ILE A 253 7.38 4.74 7.97
C ILE A 253 7.19 6.24 8.13
N GLY A 254 6.14 6.76 7.51
CA GLY A 254 5.77 8.16 7.60
C GLY A 254 4.65 8.38 8.63
N VAL A 255 4.84 9.30 9.57
CA VAL A 255 3.89 9.60 10.66
C VAL A 255 3.26 10.97 10.47
N GLY A 256 1.93 11.04 10.43
CA GLY A 256 1.21 12.30 10.26
C GLY A 256 1.09 12.76 8.80
N LEU A 257 0.62 14.00 8.59
CA LEU A 257 0.32 14.52 7.24
C LEU A 257 1.45 15.34 6.62
N ASP A 258 2.25 16.01 7.45
CA ASP A 258 3.26 16.98 7.03
C ASP A 258 4.58 16.29 6.66
N LEU A 259 4.51 15.36 5.70
CA LEU A 259 5.66 14.58 5.26
C LEU A 259 5.78 14.55 3.72
N ASN A 260 6.98 14.31 3.22
CA ASN A 260 7.21 14.09 1.80
C ASN A 260 6.94 12.62 1.43
N LYS A 261 5.66 12.32 1.14
CA LYS A 261 5.20 10.97 0.76
C LYS A 261 5.92 10.41 -0.46
N ASP A 262 6.11 11.28 -1.46
CA ASP A 262 6.67 10.86 -2.74
C ASP A 262 8.11 10.41 -2.55
N LEU A 263 8.90 11.15 -1.75
CA LEU A 263 10.24 10.72 -1.34
C LEU A 263 10.22 9.39 -0.58
N LEU A 264 9.36 9.25 0.45
CA LEU A 264 9.33 8.04 1.27
C LEU A 264 8.92 6.82 0.45
N ARG A 265 7.94 6.97 -0.46
CA ARG A 265 7.53 5.93 -1.39
C ARG A 265 8.65 5.57 -2.37
N GLN A 266 9.31 6.58 -2.94
CA GLN A 266 10.44 6.38 -3.86
C GLN A 266 11.59 5.64 -3.18
N LEU A 267 11.95 6.04 -1.96
CA LEU A 267 12.99 5.40 -1.15
C LEU A 267 12.66 3.93 -0.85
N ALA A 268 11.45 3.65 -0.38
CA ALA A 268 11.01 2.29 -0.10
C ALA A 268 11.02 1.42 -1.37
N LYS A 269 10.48 1.94 -2.47
CA LYS A 269 10.44 1.24 -3.76
C LYS A 269 11.82 0.91 -4.29
N SER A 270 12.71 1.89 -4.35
CA SER A 270 14.10 1.69 -4.79
C SER A 270 14.88 0.78 -3.85
N GLY A 271 14.52 0.83 -2.57
CA GLY A 271 15.10 0.00 -1.51
C GLY A 271 14.46 -1.39 -1.35
N ARG A 272 13.58 -1.83 -2.26
CA ARG A 272 12.89 -3.13 -2.20
C ARG A 272 12.17 -3.39 -0.86
N GLY A 273 11.75 -2.33 -0.19
CA GLY A 273 11.01 -2.38 1.06
C GLY A 273 9.60 -1.83 0.93
N LEU A 274 8.97 -1.59 2.07
CA LEU A 274 7.58 -1.12 2.14
C LEU A 274 7.52 0.33 2.60
N PHE A 275 6.59 1.09 2.04
CA PHE A 275 6.19 2.38 2.58
C PHE A 275 4.94 2.20 3.44
N HIS A 276 5.04 2.56 4.71
CA HIS A 276 3.92 2.60 5.64
C HIS A 276 3.56 4.04 5.98
N PHE A 277 2.26 4.34 5.95
CA PHE A 277 1.74 5.60 6.45
C PHE A 277 0.97 5.37 7.75
N VAL A 278 1.32 6.15 8.77
CA VAL A 278 0.67 6.12 10.08
C VAL A 278 0.02 7.47 10.31
N ALA A 279 -1.30 7.51 10.21
CA ALA A 279 -2.08 8.73 10.42
C ALA A 279 -2.13 9.13 11.89
N ASP A 280 -2.44 8.17 12.76
CA ASP A 280 -2.51 8.34 14.20
C ASP A 280 -1.31 7.65 14.88
N ALA A 281 -0.72 8.35 15.82
CA ALA A 281 0.34 7.79 16.65
C ALA A 281 -0.03 6.46 17.32
N GLN A 282 -1.33 6.20 17.57
CA GLN A 282 -1.82 4.93 18.13
C GLN A 282 -1.60 3.72 17.21
N ASP A 283 -1.51 3.92 15.89
CA ASP A 283 -1.29 2.84 14.93
C ASP A 283 0.20 2.56 14.68
N ILE A 284 1.12 3.38 15.20
CA ILE A 284 2.57 3.22 15.01
C ILE A 284 3.02 1.82 15.43
N GLU A 285 2.59 1.36 16.60
CA GLU A 285 2.96 0.04 17.13
C GLU A 285 2.55 -1.10 16.19
N LYS A 286 1.31 -1.08 15.71
CA LYS A 286 0.78 -2.11 14.79
C LYS A 286 1.56 -2.13 13.47
N VAL A 287 1.90 -0.95 12.95
CA VAL A 287 2.65 -0.83 11.69
C VAL A 287 4.08 -1.33 11.87
N PHE A 288 4.75 -0.99 12.97
CA PHE A 288 6.08 -1.53 13.27
C PHE A 288 6.09 -3.03 13.41
N ILE A 289 5.14 -3.60 14.14
CA ILE A 289 5.00 -5.06 14.29
C ILE A 289 4.79 -5.72 12.93
N LYS A 290 3.92 -5.15 12.11
CA LYS A 290 3.66 -5.66 10.76
C LYS A 290 4.90 -5.56 9.87
N GLU A 291 5.62 -4.44 9.91
CA GLU A 291 6.87 -4.28 9.18
C GLU A 291 7.86 -5.37 9.58
N VAL A 292 8.14 -5.54 10.87
CA VAL A 292 9.09 -6.56 11.33
C VAL A 292 8.68 -7.98 10.96
N GLN A 293 7.41 -8.31 11.06
CA GLN A 293 6.89 -9.60 10.60
C GLN A 293 7.12 -9.79 9.09
N SER A 294 7.00 -8.71 8.30
CA SER A 294 7.29 -8.74 6.86
C SER A 294 8.79 -8.89 6.56
N LEU A 295 9.65 -8.29 7.38
CA LEU A 295 11.12 -8.30 7.19
C LEU A 295 11.75 -9.66 7.41
N VAL A 296 11.17 -10.44 8.31
CA VAL A 296 11.83 -11.67 8.79
C VAL A 296 11.66 -12.81 7.80
N SER A 297 10.86 -12.67 6.75
CA SER A 297 10.55 -13.85 5.95
C SER A 297 10.06 -13.65 4.51
N PRO A 298 10.83 -13.01 3.61
CA PRO A 298 10.50 -13.09 2.20
C PRO A 298 10.59 -14.55 1.74
N VAL A 299 9.55 -15.02 1.06
CA VAL A 299 9.46 -16.39 0.54
C VAL A 299 9.55 -16.44 -0.97
N ALA A 300 9.09 -15.40 -1.64
CA ALA A 300 9.13 -15.27 -3.10
C ALA A 300 9.55 -13.86 -3.51
N SER A 301 10.50 -13.78 -4.46
CA SER A 301 10.91 -12.51 -5.08
C SER A 301 10.56 -12.47 -6.55
N GLU A 302 10.46 -11.24 -7.08
CA GLU A 302 10.15 -10.96 -8.49
C GLU A 302 8.86 -11.64 -8.99
N PRO A 303 7.76 -11.61 -8.22
CA PRO A 303 6.54 -12.25 -8.63
C PRO A 303 5.91 -11.51 -9.82
N ASN A 304 5.61 -12.28 -10.87
CA ASN A 304 5.04 -11.79 -12.12
C ASN A 304 3.80 -12.60 -12.50
N VAL A 305 2.71 -11.91 -12.83
CA VAL A 305 1.44 -12.53 -13.23
C VAL A 305 1.16 -12.20 -14.68
N GLU A 306 1.07 -13.21 -15.53
CA GLU A 306 0.65 -13.07 -16.92
C GLU A 306 -0.76 -13.64 -17.08
N ILE A 307 -1.67 -12.86 -17.65
CA ILE A 307 -3.08 -13.24 -17.83
C ILE A 307 -3.42 -13.24 -19.32
N GLU A 308 -3.89 -14.39 -19.78
CA GLU A 308 -4.47 -14.59 -21.10
C GLU A 308 -5.96 -14.89 -20.94
N TYR A 309 -6.79 -14.42 -21.85
CA TYR A 309 -8.23 -14.69 -21.81
C TYR A 309 -8.84 -14.81 -23.21
N ASP A 310 -9.90 -15.60 -23.31
CA ASP A 310 -10.62 -15.82 -24.57
C ASP A 310 -11.11 -14.50 -25.17
N PRO A 311 -11.11 -14.37 -26.53
CA PRO A 311 -11.61 -13.17 -27.22
C PRO A 311 -13.07 -12.83 -26.96
N GLY A 312 -13.84 -13.78 -26.41
CA GLY A 312 -15.22 -13.57 -25.97
C GLY A 312 -15.34 -12.84 -24.62
N LEU A 313 -14.24 -12.66 -23.92
CA LEU A 313 -14.15 -11.89 -22.68
C LEU A 313 -13.52 -10.53 -23.01
N GLU A 314 -14.25 -9.45 -22.74
CA GLU A 314 -13.76 -8.09 -22.87
C GLU A 314 -13.41 -7.56 -21.48
N LEU A 315 -12.14 -7.22 -21.23
CA LEU A 315 -11.74 -6.63 -19.96
C LEU A 315 -12.43 -5.27 -19.80
N ALA A 316 -13.34 -5.18 -18.82
CA ALA A 316 -14.03 -3.95 -18.48
C ALA A 316 -13.27 -3.13 -17.42
N GLN A 317 -12.62 -3.81 -16.47
CA GLN A 317 -11.88 -3.18 -15.37
C GLN A 317 -10.84 -4.12 -14.79
N LEU A 318 -9.65 -3.60 -14.55
CA LEU A 318 -8.65 -4.16 -13.63
C LEU A 318 -8.56 -3.21 -12.42
N TYR A 319 -8.73 -3.75 -11.22
CA TYR A 319 -8.80 -2.92 -10.02
C TYR A 319 -7.41 -2.70 -9.40
N GLY A 320 -6.99 -1.44 -9.36
CA GLY A 320 -5.79 -1.00 -8.64
C GLY A 320 -4.46 -1.22 -9.35
N TYR A 321 -4.41 -1.96 -10.44
CA TYR A 321 -3.17 -2.26 -11.15
C TYR A 321 -3.16 -1.64 -12.55
N GLU A 322 -1.97 -1.26 -13.02
CA GLU A 322 -1.72 -0.84 -14.40
C GLU A 322 -0.92 -1.94 -15.11
N PRO A 323 -1.53 -2.71 -16.02
CA PRO A 323 -0.86 -3.82 -16.67
C PRO A 323 0.04 -3.36 -17.81
N GLU A 324 1.14 -4.05 -18.01
CA GLU A 324 1.91 -4.01 -19.24
C GLU A 324 1.26 -4.95 -20.25
N LEU A 325 0.88 -4.45 -21.43
CA LEU A 325 0.36 -5.29 -22.51
C LEU A 325 1.50 -5.72 -23.45
N ARG A 326 1.76 -7.01 -23.53
CA ARG A 326 2.79 -7.57 -24.40
C ARG A 326 2.27 -8.82 -25.11
N ASN A 327 2.31 -8.83 -26.43
CA ASN A 327 1.89 -9.97 -27.27
C ASN A 327 0.47 -10.51 -26.94
N GLY A 328 -0.48 -9.62 -26.64
CA GLY A 328 -1.85 -10.01 -26.30
C GLY A 328 -2.04 -10.53 -24.87
N ARG A 329 -0.99 -10.53 -24.05
CA ARG A 329 -1.01 -10.89 -22.63
C ARG A 329 -0.98 -9.65 -21.76
N MET A 330 -1.65 -9.73 -20.65
CA MET A 330 -1.62 -8.74 -19.58
C MET A 330 -0.57 -9.17 -18.56
N ILE A 331 0.41 -8.31 -18.29
CA ILE A 331 1.51 -8.58 -17.35
C ILE A 331 1.38 -7.63 -16.16
N ILE A 332 1.34 -8.19 -14.94
CA ILE A 332 1.26 -7.47 -13.68
C ILE A 332 2.45 -7.91 -12.82
N LYS A 333 3.32 -6.96 -12.50
CA LYS A 333 4.43 -7.18 -11.57
C LYS A 333 3.94 -6.92 -10.16
N LEU A 334 4.23 -7.84 -9.26
CA LEU A 334 3.90 -7.72 -7.84
C LEU A 334 5.18 -7.51 -7.02
N ASP A 335 5.00 -7.06 -5.78
CA ASP A 335 6.10 -6.97 -4.84
C ASP A 335 6.49 -8.33 -4.27
N ASN A 336 7.67 -8.39 -3.64
CA ASN A 336 8.13 -9.57 -2.94
C ASN A 336 7.09 -10.06 -1.93
N MET A 337 6.89 -11.37 -1.89
CA MET A 337 5.90 -12.00 -1.01
C MET A 337 6.56 -12.55 0.24
N ASN A 338 5.94 -12.27 1.39
CA ASN A 338 6.40 -12.72 2.71
C ASN A 338 5.58 -13.91 3.22
N HIS A 339 6.10 -14.68 4.18
CA HIS A 339 5.37 -15.78 4.80
C HIS A 339 4.04 -15.33 5.43
N GLY A 340 2.99 -16.14 5.26
CA GLY A 340 1.67 -15.92 5.82
C GLY A 340 0.86 -14.80 5.15
N MET A 341 1.34 -14.27 4.04
CA MET A 341 0.68 -13.22 3.26
C MET A 341 -0.44 -13.81 2.39
N THR A 342 -1.48 -13.02 2.17
CA THR A 342 -2.49 -13.27 1.14
C THR A 342 -2.68 -12.00 0.31
N GLN A 343 -2.86 -12.15 -1.00
CA GLN A 343 -3.04 -11.05 -1.93
C GLN A 343 -4.01 -11.45 -3.04
N VAL A 344 -4.81 -10.50 -3.53
CA VAL A 344 -5.70 -10.73 -4.66
C VAL A 344 -5.60 -9.62 -5.71
N ILE A 345 -5.84 -10.02 -6.95
CA ILE A 345 -6.06 -9.14 -8.11
C ILE A 345 -7.49 -9.39 -8.57
N LEU A 346 -8.24 -8.32 -8.81
CA LEU A 346 -9.61 -8.41 -9.29
C LEU A 346 -9.74 -7.86 -10.70
N LEU A 347 -10.41 -8.64 -11.55
CA LEU A 347 -10.73 -8.29 -12.93
C LEU A 347 -12.22 -8.38 -13.14
N ARG A 348 -12.78 -7.42 -13.85
CA ARG A 348 -14.17 -7.45 -14.30
C ARG A 348 -14.19 -7.57 -15.82
N PHE A 349 -14.87 -8.60 -16.31
CA PHE A 349 -15.04 -8.86 -17.73
C PHE A 349 -16.49 -8.61 -18.14
N ARG A 350 -16.67 -8.14 -19.37
CA ARG A 350 -17.96 -8.14 -20.08
C ARG A 350 -17.94 -9.28 -21.08
N LEU A 351 -19.01 -10.06 -21.12
CA LEU A 351 -19.13 -11.14 -22.08
C LEU A 351 -19.66 -10.59 -23.41
N ALA A 352 -18.87 -10.70 -24.47
CA ALA A 352 -19.22 -10.19 -25.79
C ALA A 352 -20.46 -10.90 -26.37
N ARG A 353 -21.49 -10.16 -26.74
CA ARG A 353 -22.73 -10.75 -27.28
C ARG A 353 -22.54 -11.54 -28.59
N LYS A 354 -21.56 -11.15 -29.43
CA LYS A 354 -21.40 -11.69 -30.80
C LYS A 354 -20.12 -12.56 -30.98
N ARG A 355 -19.20 -12.57 -30.03
CA ARG A 355 -17.88 -13.24 -30.19
C ARG A 355 -17.70 -14.50 -29.35
N LEU A 356 -18.72 -14.93 -28.63
CA LEU A 356 -18.66 -16.16 -27.87
C LEU A 356 -18.88 -17.36 -28.79
N TYR A 357 -17.81 -17.88 -29.37
CA TYR A 357 -17.81 -19.15 -30.11
C TYR A 357 -17.84 -20.35 -29.16
N ASN A 358 -17.43 -20.16 -27.91
CA ASN A 358 -17.38 -21.18 -26.87
C ASN A 358 -18.39 -20.84 -25.76
N SER A 359 -19.13 -21.83 -25.29
CA SER A 359 -20.03 -21.71 -24.13
C SER A 359 -19.30 -21.65 -22.79
N GLN A 360 -18.01 -21.92 -22.79
CA GLN A 360 -17.13 -21.93 -21.61
C GLN A 360 -15.82 -21.18 -21.91
N PRO A 361 -15.87 -19.85 -22.04
CA PRO A 361 -14.64 -19.08 -22.20
C PRO A 361 -13.77 -19.20 -20.95
N SER A 362 -12.45 -19.14 -21.15
CA SER A 362 -11.47 -19.32 -20.10
C SER A 362 -10.57 -18.11 -19.91
N VAL A 363 -10.00 -18.03 -18.72
CA VAL A 363 -8.85 -17.18 -18.37
C VAL A 363 -7.75 -18.07 -17.89
N LYS A 364 -6.55 -17.91 -18.47
CA LYS A 364 -5.34 -18.62 -18.09
C LYS A 364 -4.39 -17.66 -17.40
N VAL A 365 -3.93 -18.03 -16.22
CA VAL A 365 -3.01 -17.26 -15.38
C VAL A 365 -1.69 -18.00 -15.27
N HIS A 366 -0.59 -17.36 -15.68
CA HIS A 366 0.77 -17.81 -15.44
C HIS A 366 1.39 -16.96 -14.35
N PHE A 367 1.80 -17.59 -13.27
CA PHE A 367 2.43 -16.94 -12.14
C PHE A 367 3.87 -17.43 -12.01
N THR A 368 4.82 -16.51 -12.16
CA THR A 368 6.26 -16.77 -12.09
C THR A 368 6.87 -16.03 -10.92
N TYR A 369 7.69 -16.71 -10.13
CA TYR A 369 8.44 -16.10 -9.03
C TYR A 369 9.73 -16.86 -8.76
N TYR A 370 10.69 -16.23 -8.06
CA TYR A 370 11.87 -16.90 -7.56
C TYR A 370 11.63 -17.34 -6.10
N ASP A 371 11.67 -18.66 -5.86
CA ASP A 371 11.56 -19.26 -4.53
C ASP A 371 12.87 -19.04 -3.77
N LEU A 372 12.81 -18.21 -2.73
CA LEU A 372 14.01 -17.81 -1.96
C LEU A 372 14.54 -18.90 -1.05
N GLU A 373 13.68 -19.85 -0.62
CA GLU A 373 14.10 -20.99 0.20
C GLU A 373 14.79 -22.07 -0.68
N ARG A 374 14.20 -22.37 -1.83
CA ARG A 374 14.68 -23.43 -2.74
C ARG A 374 15.62 -22.94 -3.82
N LYS A 375 15.85 -21.60 -3.87
CA LYS A 375 16.77 -20.94 -4.81
C LYS A 375 16.51 -21.32 -6.27
N ARG A 376 15.26 -21.32 -6.68
CA ARG A 376 14.85 -21.65 -8.05
C ARG A 376 13.68 -20.80 -8.52
N GLN A 377 13.62 -20.60 -9.81
CA GLN A 377 12.43 -20.05 -10.45
C GLN A 377 11.30 -21.08 -10.44
N VAL A 378 10.10 -20.64 -10.15
CA VAL A 378 8.88 -21.43 -10.14
C VAL A 378 7.87 -20.79 -11.06
N VAL A 379 7.21 -21.62 -11.87
CA VAL A 379 6.08 -21.21 -12.73
C VAL A 379 4.88 -22.03 -12.32
N LYS A 380 3.76 -21.35 -12.02
CA LYS A 380 2.46 -21.97 -11.80
C LYS A 380 1.51 -21.52 -12.89
N THR A 381 0.69 -22.42 -13.37
CA THR A 381 -0.33 -22.11 -14.38
C THR A 381 -1.66 -22.64 -13.91
N GLU A 382 -2.68 -21.80 -13.96
CA GLU A 382 -4.04 -22.17 -13.67
C GLU A 382 -4.98 -21.61 -14.75
N GLU A 383 -5.92 -22.45 -15.19
CA GLU A 383 -6.94 -22.07 -16.17
C GLU A 383 -8.31 -22.21 -15.56
N SER A 384 -9.10 -21.15 -15.61
CA SER A 384 -10.42 -21.09 -15.01
C SER A 384 -11.49 -20.78 -16.05
N PHE A 385 -12.56 -21.56 -16.06
CA PHE A 385 -13.65 -21.49 -17.04
C PHE A 385 -14.90 -20.88 -16.42
N ILE A 386 -15.69 -20.16 -17.22
CA ILE A 386 -16.99 -19.66 -16.80
C ILE A 386 -18.07 -20.17 -17.77
N ASN A 387 -19.16 -20.71 -17.22
CA ASN A 387 -20.28 -21.20 -18.02
C ASN A 387 -21.19 -20.04 -18.48
N VAL A 388 -21.35 -19.87 -19.79
CA VAL A 388 -22.25 -18.86 -20.35
C VAL A 388 -23.60 -19.50 -20.70
N ARG A 389 -24.67 -18.99 -20.09
CA ARG A 389 -26.04 -19.46 -20.33
C ARG A 389 -26.96 -18.29 -20.73
N ASN A 390 -28.05 -18.63 -21.41
CA ASN A 390 -29.13 -17.66 -21.77
C ASN A 390 -30.25 -17.77 -20.73
N GLY A 391 -30.81 -16.63 -20.32
CA GLY A 391 -32.04 -16.58 -19.53
C GLY A 391 -31.96 -16.96 -18.07
N LEU A 392 -30.75 -16.88 -17.47
CA LEU A 392 -30.58 -17.05 -16.01
C LEU A 392 -30.44 -15.67 -15.34
N PRO A 393 -31.38 -15.28 -14.46
CA PRO A 393 -31.12 -14.21 -13.52
C PRO A 393 -30.08 -14.74 -12.52
N GLY A 394 -28.78 -14.50 -12.77
CA GLY A 394 -27.71 -14.97 -11.93
C GLY A 394 -27.07 -13.82 -11.16
N ASP A 395 -26.89 -14.00 -9.87
CA ASP A 395 -25.94 -13.17 -9.12
C ASP A 395 -24.54 -13.46 -9.66
N MET A 396 -23.84 -12.43 -10.14
CA MET A 396 -22.46 -12.55 -10.63
C MET A 396 -21.44 -12.78 -9.51
N LEU A 397 -21.87 -12.78 -8.25
CA LEU A 397 -21.05 -12.84 -7.06
C LEU A 397 -21.63 -13.84 -6.03
N LYS A 398 -21.80 -15.10 -6.42
CA LYS A 398 -22.19 -16.19 -5.52
C LYS A 398 -21.07 -16.58 -4.56
N ASP A 399 -19.82 -16.50 -5.01
CA ASP A 399 -18.66 -16.68 -4.14
C ASP A 399 -18.56 -15.49 -3.17
N ARG A 400 -18.63 -15.79 -1.87
CA ARG A 400 -18.68 -14.77 -0.80
C ARG A 400 -17.39 -13.97 -0.72
N GLU A 401 -16.24 -14.61 -0.90
CA GLU A 401 -14.93 -13.96 -0.82
C GLU A 401 -14.72 -13.02 -2.01
N VAL A 402 -15.01 -13.49 -3.23
CA VAL A 402 -14.96 -12.64 -4.44
C VAL A 402 -15.96 -11.49 -4.32
N GLY A 403 -17.16 -11.76 -3.82
CA GLY A 403 -18.20 -10.74 -3.60
C GLY A 403 -17.76 -9.66 -2.62
N LYS A 404 -17.14 -10.05 -1.50
CA LYS A 404 -16.57 -9.14 -0.51
C LYS A 404 -15.48 -8.26 -1.14
N ASN A 405 -14.46 -8.88 -1.74
CA ASN A 405 -13.32 -8.18 -2.32
C ASN A 405 -13.74 -7.24 -3.45
N TYR A 406 -14.68 -7.66 -4.28
CA TYR A 406 -15.24 -6.83 -5.34
C TYR A 406 -16.00 -5.62 -4.78
N SER A 407 -16.78 -5.77 -3.72
CA SER A 407 -17.50 -4.67 -3.10
C SER A 407 -16.53 -3.65 -2.47
N ILE A 408 -15.46 -4.10 -1.83
CA ILE A 408 -14.39 -3.23 -1.35
C ILE A 408 -13.71 -2.51 -2.51
N ALA A 409 -13.41 -3.21 -3.61
CA ALA A 409 -12.82 -2.61 -4.81
C ALA A 409 -13.71 -1.51 -5.41
N GLN A 410 -15.02 -1.73 -5.46
CA GLN A 410 -15.98 -0.73 -5.94
C GLN A 410 -16.05 0.50 -5.03
N LEU A 411 -16.04 0.31 -3.70
CA LEU A 411 -16.01 1.42 -2.76
C LEU A 411 -14.73 2.25 -2.92
N ALA A 412 -13.56 1.61 -3.02
CA ALA A 412 -12.29 2.29 -3.23
C ALA A 412 -12.23 3.00 -4.60
N GLN A 413 -12.73 2.36 -5.64
CA GLN A 413 -12.82 2.94 -6.97
C GLN A 413 -13.74 4.18 -6.98
N ALA A 414 -14.86 4.14 -6.27
CA ALA A 414 -15.75 5.29 -6.13
C ALA A 414 -15.05 6.47 -5.43
N ILE A 415 -14.18 6.23 -4.44
CA ILE A 415 -13.35 7.29 -3.83
C ILE A 415 -12.38 7.88 -4.86
N ARG A 416 -11.71 7.06 -5.68
CA ARG A 416 -10.81 7.52 -6.73
C ARG A 416 -11.55 8.37 -7.78
N GLU A 417 -12.70 7.91 -8.24
CA GLU A 417 -13.52 8.61 -9.23
C GLU A 417 -14.12 9.90 -8.67
N MET A 418 -14.57 9.89 -7.42
CA MET A 418 -14.98 11.08 -6.69
C MET A 418 -13.86 12.12 -6.64
N ALA A 419 -12.63 11.70 -6.28
CA ALA A 419 -11.48 12.60 -6.24
C ALA A 419 -11.20 13.22 -7.61
N THR A 420 -11.24 12.41 -8.70
CA THR A 420 -11.10 12.89 -10.09
C THR A 420 -12.18 13.91 -10.46
N ALA A 421 -13.44 13.65 -10.06
CA ALA A 421 -14.53 14.59 -10.31
C ALA A 421 -14.36 15.90 -9.53
N CYS A 422 -13.88 15.83 -8.29
CA CYS A 422 -13.58 17.00 -7.46
C CYS A 422 -12.41 17.82 -8.01
N GLU A 423 -11.34 17.18 -8.49
CA GLU A 423 -10.22 17.86 -9.18
C GLU A 423 -10.71 18.66 -10.40
N ALA A 424 -11.73 18.12 -11.10
CA ALA A 424 -12.39 18.78 -12.23
C ALA A 424 -13.53 19.74 -11.79
N ARG A 425 -13.72 20.00 -10.49
CA ARG A 425 -14.80 20.80 -9.89
C ARG A 425 -16.23 20.29 -10.20
N ARG A 426 -16.39 19.00 -10.50
CA ARG A 426 -17.67 18.35 -10.80
C ARG A 426 -18.27 17.72 -9.54
N PHE A 427 -18.55 18.54 -8.51
CA PHE A 427 -18.97 18.07 -7.17
C PHE A 427 -20.29 17.31 -7.16
N GLN A 428 -21.25 17.67 -8.03
CA GLN A 428 -22.52 16.92 -8.16
C GLN A 428 -22.30 15.51 -8.69
N GLU A 429 -21.39 15.34 -9.65
CA GLU A 429 -21.01 14.02 -10.17
C GLU A 429 -20.29 13.20 -9.10
N ALA A 430 -19.37 13.82 -8.38
CA ALA A 430 -18.66 13.20 -7.23
C ALA A 430 -19.66 12.66 -6.19
N GLU A 431 -20.67 13.43 -5.81
CA GLU A 431 -21.70 12.99 -4.87
C GLU A 431 -22.55 11.83 -5.40
N LYS A 432 -22.91 11.85 -6.69
CA LYS A 432 -23.65 10.76 -7.34
C LYS A 432 -22.87 9.45 -7.34
N LEU A 433 -21.55 9.48 -7.63
CA LEU A 433 -20.68 8.32 -7.61
C LEU A 433 -20.65 7.66 -6.23
N LEU A 434 -20.43 8.44 -5.18
CA LEU A 434 -20.45 7.92 -3.81
C LEU A 434 -21.81 7.38 -3.40
N THR A 435 -22.91 8.11 -3.75
CA THR A 435 -24.28 7.68 -3.44
C THR A 435 -24.59 6.34 -4.09
N ALA A 436 -24.20 6.15 -5.34
CA ALA A 436 -24.41 4.90 -6.06
C ALA A 436 -23.64 3.74 -5.42
N ALA A 437 -22.36 3.95 -5.05
CA ALA A 437 -21.54 2.93 -4.40
C ALA A 437 -22.11 2.52 -3.03
N ILE A 438 -22.58 3.49 -2.23
CA ILE A 438 -23.24 3.24 -0.94
C ILE A 438 -24.50 2.40 -1.14
N ALA A 439 -25.38 2.80 -2.07
CA ALA A 439 -26.64 2.10 -2.35
C ALA A 439 -26.41 0.66 -2.82
N GLN A 440 -25.46 0.44 -3.72
CA GLN A 440 -25.09 -0.90 -4.19
C GLN A 440 -24.54 -1.79 -3.05
N THR A 441 -23.77 -1.19 -2.13
CA THR A 441 -23.25 -1.93 -0.98
C THR A 441 -24.36 -2.36 -0.04
N TYR A 442 -25.32 -1.47 0.30
CA TYR A 442 -26.47 -1.83 1.14
C TYR A 442 -27.42 -2.82 0.45
N GLN A 443 -27.59 -2.75 -0.87
CA GLN A 443 -28.38 -3.73 -1.61
C GLN A 443 -27.79 -5.14 -1.49
N ARG A 444 -26.47 -5.28 -1.48
CA ARG A 444 -25.79 -6.57 -1.37
C ARG A 444 -25.63 -7.05 0.09
N TYR A 445 -25.39 -6.13 1.00
CA TYR A 445 -25.13 -6.39 2.42
C TYR A 445 -26.09 -5.57 3.31
N PRO A 446 -27.39 -5.93 3.36
CA PRO A 446 -28.38 -5.14 4.12
C PRO A 446 -28.05 -5.01 5.60
N ASN A 447 -27.45 -6.05 6.20
CA ASN A 447 -27.14 -6.11 7.64
C ASN A 447 -25.71 -5.64 7.97
N LEU A 448 -24.84 -5.43 6.98
CA LEU A 448 -23.44 -5.01 7.16
C LEU A 448 -22.69 -5.81 8.25
N GLU A 449 -22.78 -7.13 8.21
CA GLU A 449 -22.16 -8.03 9.19
C GLU A 449 -20.63 -8.12 9.00
N ASP A 450 -20.11 -7.88 7.78
CA ASP A 450 -18.68 -7.96 7.49
C ASP A 450 -17.98 -6.64 7.89
N GLU A 451 -17.07 -6.72 8.84
CA GLU A 451 -16.35 -5.55 9.39
C GLU A 451 -15.43 -4.87 8.37
N ASP A 452 -14.91 -5.59 7.37
CA ASP A 452 -14.08 -4.99 6.34
C ASP A 452 -14.91 -4.17 5.36
N ILE A 453 -16.08 -4.68 4.96
CA ILE A 453 -17.03 -3.92 4.12
C ILE A 453 -17.52 -2.70 4.88
N LYS A 454 -17.93 -2.87 6.14
CA LYS A 454 -18.40 -1.78 7.00
C LYS A 454 -17.36 -0.67 7.14
N ARG A 455 -16.11 -1.02 7.42
CA ARG A 455 -14.99 -0.06 7.51
C ARG A 455 -14.83 0.76 6.23
N ASN A 456 -14.82 0.12 5.06
CA ASN A 456 -14.67 0.81 3.79
C ASN A 456 -15.90 1.65 3.43
N LEU A 457 -17.10 1.16 3.74
CA LEU A 457 -18.35 1.92 3.56
C LEU A 457 -18.35 3.21 4.38
N MET A 458 -17.89 3.16 5.64
CA MET A 458 -17.80 4.35 6.50
C MET A 458 -16.88 5.42 5.90
N ILE A 459 -15.78 5.03 5.27
CA ILE A 459 -14.89 5.98 4.56
C ILE A 459 -15.64 6.68 3.43
N VAL A 460 -16.37 5.91 2.60
CA VAL A 460 -17.16 6.46 1.48
C VAL A 460 -18.26 7.39 1.97
N GLN A 461 -18.98 7.02 3.05
CA GLN A 461 -20.00 7.87 3.67
C GLN A 461 -19.39 9.18 4.19
N LYS A 462 -18.21 9.11 4.79
CA LYS A 462 -17.52 10.30 5.26
C LYS A 462 -17.15 11.24 4.11
N TYR A 463 -16.62 10.71 3.00
CA TYR A 463 -16.38 11.51 1.80
C TYR A 463 -17.67 12.07 1.20
N GLN A 464 -18.79 11.35 1.26
CA GLN A 464 -20.08 11.90 0.82
C GLN A 464 -20.47 13.15 1.63
N GLU A 465 -20.28 13.13 2.95
CA GLU A 465 -20.52 14.32 3.81
C GLU A 465 -19.60 15.49 3.41
N VAL A 466 -18.31 15.18 3.14
CA VAL A 466 -17.31 16.19 2.73
C VAL A 466 -17.72 16.82 1.40
N VAL A 467 -18.01 16.02 0.39
CA VAL A 467 -18.39 16.49 -0.96
C VAL A 467 -19.69 17.30 -0.93
N ARG A 468 -20.68 16.91 -0.11
CA ARG A 468 -21.92 17.68 0.09
C ARG A 468 -21.66 19.09 0.61
N LYS A 469 -20.74 19.24 1.56
CA LYS A 469 -20.36 20.56 2.09
C LYS A 469 -19.74 21.44 0.99
N TYR A 470 -18.83 20.89 0.19
CA TYR A 470 -18.24 21.60 -0.94
C TYR A 470 -19.27 21.98 -2.01
N ASN A 471 -20.20 21.09 -2.31
CA ASN A 471 -21.29 21.34 -3.27
C ASN A 471 -22.21 22.49 -2.82
N GLN A 472 -22.57 22.53 -1.53
CA GLN A 472 -23.38 23.59 -0.95
C GLN A 472 -22.67 24.95 -0.90
N GLN A 473 -21.34 24.98 -0.68
CA GLN A 473 -20.55 26.21 -0.67
C GLN A 473 -20.47 26.81 -2.08
N ASN A 474 -20.16 26.00 -3.10
CA ASN A 474 -20.07 26.46 -4.49
C ASN A 474 -21.42 26.98 -5.03
N THR A 475 -22.53 26.37 -4.64
CA THR A 475 -23.86 26.85 -5.06
C THR A 475 -24.21 28.22 -4.45
N LYS A 476 -23.57 28.61 -3.32
CA LYS A 476 -23.74 29.93 -2.70
C LYS A 476 -22.84 31.01 -3.33
N ASP A 477 -21.69 30.60 -3.85
CA ASP A 477 -20.76 31.54 -4.49
C ASP A 477 -21.16 31.85 -5.95
N ASP A 478 -22.02 31.01 -6.56
CA ASP A 478 -22.57 31.18 -7.90
C ASP A 478 -23.92 31.98 -7.91
N MET A 479 -24.51 32.30 -6.74
CA MET A 479 -25.71 33.14 -6.58
C MET A 479 -25.34 34.54 -6.10
#